data_afc1d7716f3968074fc8cffb8fdc9221
#
_entry.id   afc1d7716f3968074fc8cffb8fdc9221
#
_cell.length_a   1.000
_cell.length_b   1.000
_cell.length_c   1.000
_cell.angle_alpha   90.00
_cell.angle_beta   90.00
_cell.angle_gamma   90.00
#
_symmetry.space_group_name_H-M   'P 1'
#
loop_
_entity.id
_entity.type
_entity.pdbx_description
1 polymer ?
#
loop_
_entity_poly.entity_id
_entity_poly.type
_entity_poly.pdbx_seq_one_letter_code
_entity_poly.pdbx_strand_id
1 'polypeptide(L)'
;MVSSSAPTPRSGVYYFSQGWKLIGLPGIRRYVFLPLLVNVLLMGAAFWWLFTRLGSWIPSLMSHVPDWLQWLNYLLWPVVVLSILLVFGYFFSTIANWIAAPFSGLLAEQLEARLTGATPPDVGVFGIMKDIPRIMQREWQKLAWYLPRAIVLLLLYFIPGVGQTVAPVLWFLFSAWMLAIQYCDYPFDNHKVPFKTMREALRSRKVMNMQFGALTSLFTMIPVLNLVILPVAICGATAMWVDCYRDRHASWK
;
A
#
# COMPACT_ATOMS: atom_id res chain seq x y z
N MET A 1 8.18 15.26 39.52
CA MET A 1 7.02 15.33 38.60
C MET A 1 7.48 16.01 37.33
N VAL A 2 7.92 15.26 36.35
CA VAL A 2 8.24 15.79 35.02
C VAL A 2 6.90 15.84 34.26
N SER A 3 6.39 17.04 34.05
CA SER A 3 5.23 17.28 33.20
C SER A 3 5.59 16.83 31.78
N SER A 4 5.17 15.61 31.42
CA SER A 4 5.17 15.16 30.04
C SER A 4 4.07 15.92 29.31
N SER A 5 4.37 17.13 28.86
CA SER A 5 3.53 17.82 27.89
C SER A 5 3.56 16.99 26.61
N ALA A 6 2.43 16.32 26.31
CA ALA A 6 2.26 15.63 25.05
C ALA A 6 2.67 16.57 23.90
N PRO A 7 3.53 16.15 22.99
CA PRO A 7 4.01 17.02 21.92
C PRO A 7 2.82 17.57 21.14
N THR A 8 2.83 18.88 20.89
CA THR A 8 1.78 19.53 20.10
C THR A 8 1.70 18.82 18.73
N PRO A 9 0.51 18.41 18.30
CA PRO A 9 0.36 17.68 17.03
C PRO A 9 0.86 18.53 15.88
N ARG A 10 1.81 17.97 15.14
CA ARG A 10 2.41 18.59 13.96
C ARG A 10 1.52 18.36 12.74
N SER A 11 1.79 19.07 11.64
CA SER A 11 1.01 18.93 10.42
C SER A 11 1.19 17.55 9.74
N GLY A 12 0.24 17.13 8.92
CA GLY A 12 0.39 15.91 8.12
C GLY A 12 1.57 15.96 7.14
N VAL A 13 1.89 17.16 6.65
CA VAL A 13 3.09 17.44 5.82
C VAL A 13 4.38 17.11 6.59
N TYR A 14 4.44 17.47 7.86
CA TYR A 14 5.58 17.15 8.71
C TYR A 14 5.79 15.64 8.82
N TYR A 15 4.73 14.87 9.11
CA TYR A 15 4.85 13.42 9.25
C TYR A 15 5.21 12.73 7.93
N PHE A 16 4.69 13.21 6.81
CA PHE A 16 5.09 12.74 5.51
C PHE A 16 6.59 12.97 5.24
N SER A 17 7.09 14.17 5.56
CA SER A 17 8.51 14.50 5.41
C SER A 17 9.40 13.71 6.39
N GLN A 18 8.91 13.41 7.60
CA GLN A 18 9.61 12.53 8.54
C GLN A 18 9.74 11.10 7.99
N GLY A 19 8.74 10.61 7.26
CA GLY A 19 8.81 9.30 6.61
C GLY A 19 10.07 9.14 5.77
N TRP A 20 10.41 10.14 4.95
CA TRP A 20 11.64 10.14 4.13
C TRP A 20 12.93 10.06 4.95
N LYS A 21 12.97 10.68 6.12
CA LYS A 21 14.13 10.62 7.02
C LYS A 21 14.23 9.29 7.73
N LEU A 22 13.09 8.74 8.15
CA LEU A 22 13.01 7.54 8.97
C LEU A 22 13.35 6.27 8.21
N ILE A 23 13.06 6.18 6.90
CA ILE A 23 13.46 5.02 6.08
C ILE A 23 14.98 4.84 6.02
N GLY A 24 15.74 5.92 6.18
CA GLY A 24 17.20 5.92 6.16
C GLY A 24 17.84 5.42 7.45
N LEU A 25 17.10 5.22 8.54
CA LEU A 25 17.64 4.84 9.83
C LEU A 25 18.31 3.45 9.80
N PRO A 26 19.48 3.28 10.44
CA PRO A 26 20.11 1.97 10.59
C PRO A 26 19.15 0.99 11.29
N GLY A 27 19.03 -0.23 10.78
CA GLY A 27 18.09 -1.25 11.29
C GLY A 27 16.70 -1.17 10.66
N ILE A 28 16.22 -0.01 10.20
CA ILE A 28 14.94 0.12 9.48
C ILE A 28 15.13 -0.21 7.99
N ARG A 29 16.26 0.18 7.40
CA ARG A 29 16.58 -0.05 5.97
C ARG A 29 16.32 -1.48 5.51
N ARG A 30 16.63 -2.49 6.33
CA ARG A 30 16.44 -3.90 5.96
C ARG A 30 14.97 -4.24 5.67
N TYR A 31 14.04 -3.65 6.41
CA TYR A 31 12.60 -3.87 6.21
C TYR A 31 12.04 -3.13 4.98
N VAL A 32 12.80 -2.19 4.45
CA VAL A 32 12.50 -1.45 3.21
C VAL A 32 13.15 -2.11 2.00
N PHE A 33 14.46 -2.35 2.06
CA PHE A 33 15.21 -2.85 0.91
C PHE A 33 15.05 -4.35 0.67
N LEU A 34 14.86 -5.16 1.73
CA LEU A 34 14.71 -6.60 1.57
C LEU A 34 13.46 -6.98 0.78
N PRO A 35 12.25 -6.48 1.07
CA PRO A 35 11.07 -6.74 0.26
C PRO A 35 11.22 -6.22 -1.18
N LEU A 36 11.83 -5.05 -1.37
CA LEU A 36 12.09 -4.48 -2.69
C LEU A 36 13.04 -5.38 -3.50
N LEU A 37 14.13 -5.83 -2.89
CA LEU A 37 15.10 -6.74 -3.53
C LEU A 37 14.43 -8.07 -3.89
N VAL A 38 13.68 -8.66 -2.96
CA VAL A 38 12.95 -9.91 -3.21
C VAL A 38 11.99 -9.74 -4.38
N ASN A 39 11.22 -8.63 -4.43
CA ASN A 39 10.30 -8.35 -5.53
C ASN A 39 11.05 -8.18 -6.87
N VAL A 40 12.16 -7.47 -6.90
CA VAL A 40 12.97 -7.29 -8.12
C VAL A 40 13.54 -8.62 -8.59
N LEU A 41 14.05 -9.46 -7.70
CA LEU A 41 14.58 -10.77 -8.03
C LEU A 41 13.48 -11.72 -8.53
N LEU A 42 12.35 -11.76 -7.85
CA LEU A 42 11.20 -12.58 -8.27
C LEU A 42 10.65 -12.11 -9.62
N MET A 43 10.51 -10.78 -9.82
CA MET A 43 10.08 -10.22 -11.10
C MET A 43 11.07 -10.56 -12.21
N GLY A 44 12.37 -10.37 -11.97
CA GLY A 44 13.41 -10.73 -12.93
C GLY A 44 13.37 -12.20 -13.31
N ALA A 45 13.29 -13.09 -12.33
CA ALA A 45 13.20 -14.54 -12.55
C ALA A 45 11.92 -14.92 -13.30
N ALA A 46 10.79 -14.32 -12.92
CA ALA A 46 9.50 -14.58 -13.56
C ALA A 46 9.44 -14.09 -15.01
N PHE A 47 9.99 -12.89 -15.30
CA PHE A 47 10.12 -12.40 -16.67
C PHE A 47 11.10 -13.22 -17.49
N TRP A 48 12.22 -13.63 -16.91
CA TRP A 48 13.17 -14.52 -17.55
C TRP A 48 12.48 -15.83 -17.97
N TRP A 49 11.77 -16.45 -17.05
CA TRP A 49 11.01 -17.67 -17.32
C TRP A 49 9.95 -17.46 -18.40
N LEU A 50 9.19 -16.37 -18.31
CA LEU A 50 8.16 -16.03 -19.30
C LEU A 50 8.75 -15.85 -20.69
N PHE A 51 9.82 -15.06 -20.85
CA PHE A 51 10.45 -14.83 -22.16
C PHE A 51 11.01 -16.10 -22.77
N THR A 52 11.62 -16.97 -21.96
CA THR A 52 12.09 -18.27 -22.46
C THR A 52 10.94 -19.18 -22.93
N ARG A 53 9.78 -19.10 -22.28
CA ARG A 53 8.58 -19.88 -22.67
C ARG A 53 7.83 -19.28 -23.84
N LEU A 54 7.77 -17.98 -23.98
CA LEU A 54 7.15 -17.33 -25.13
C LEU A 54 7.79 -17.77 -26.45
N GLY A 55 9.09 -17.94 -26.51
CA GLY A 55 9.80 -18.42 -27.67
C GLY A 55 9.35 -19.80 -28.17
N SER A 56 8.79 -20.65 -27.29
CA SER A 56 8.25 -21.98 -27.64
C SER A 56 6.72 -21.96 -27.82
N TRP A 57 6.01 -21.19 -27.04
CA TRP A 57 4.54 -21.16 -27.05
C TRP A 57 3.98 -20.42 -28.25
N ILE A 58 4.59 -19.31 -28.67
CA ILE A 58 4.09 -18.50 -29.78
C ILE A 58 4.12 -19.29 -31.10
N PRO A 59 5.23 -19.97 -31.51
CA PRO A 59 5.22 -20.81 -32.68
C PRO A 59 4.18 -21.95 -32.63
N SER A 60 4.00 -22.53 -31.45
CA SER A 60 2.98 -23.59 -31.24
C SER A 60 1.56 -23.05 -31.40
N LEU A 61 1.26 -21.87 -30.95
CA LEU A 61 -0.03 -21.22 -31.13
C LEU A 61 -0.26 -20.84 -32.60
N MET A 62 0.79 -20.32 -33.26
CA MET A 62 0.72 -19.91 -34.66
C MET A 62 0.59 -21.09 -35.66
N SER A 63 1.09 -22.28 -35.30
CA SER A 63 0.91 -23.48 -36.14
C SER A 63 -0.53 -23.93 -36.28
N HIS A 64 -1.44 -23.45 -35.42
CA HIS A 64 -2.88 -23.74 -35.52
C HIS A 64 -3.65 -22.69 -36.33
N VAL A 65 -2.99 -21.61 -36.80
CA VAL A 65 -3.61 -20.57 -37.61
C VAL A 65 -3.64 -21.01 -39.07
N PRO A 66 -4.82 -21.06 -39.75
CA PRO A 66 -4.93 -21.43 -41.14
C PRO A 66 -4.11 -20.51 -42.07
N ASP A 67 -3.62 -21.04 -43.21
CA ASP A 67 -2.73 -20.32 -44.14
C ASP A 67 -3.33 -19.02 -44.67
N TRP A 68 -4.65 -18.96 -44.89
CA TRP A 68 -5.34 -17.76 -45.36
C TRP A 68 -5.39 -16.61 -44.31
N LEU A 69 -5.14 -16.93 -43.05
CA LEU A 69 -5.09 -15.97 -41.93
C LEU A 69 -3.66 -15.58 -41.55
N GLN A 70 -2.63 -16.08 -42.22
CA GLN A 70 -1.23 -15.82 -41.85
C GLN A 70 -0.85 -14.35 -41.89
N TRP A 71 -1.48 -13.53 -42.77
CA TRP A 71 -1.28 -12.08 -42.77
C TRP A 71 -1.68 -11.41 -41.42
N LEU A 72 -2.64 -12.03 -40.71
CA LEU A 72 -3.11 -11.55 -39.40
C LEU A 72 -2.08 -11.80 -38.28
N ASN A 73 -1.10 -12.69 -38.51
CA ASN A 73 -0.04 -12.99 -37.54
C ASN A 73 0.76 -11.74 -37.17
N TYR A 74 1.00 -10.84 -38.10
CA TYR A 74 1.71 -9.58 -37.84
C TYR A 74 0.94 -8.66 -36.88
N LEU A 75 -0.37 -8.73 -36.88
CA LEU A 75 -1.23 -7.96 -35.98
C LEU A 75 -1.53 -8.71 -34.69
N LEU A 76 -1.79 -10.00 -34.78
CA LEU A 76 -2.15 -10.84 -33.62
C LEU A 76 -0.95 -11.05 -32.68
N TRP A 77 0.25 -11.19 -33.24
CA TRP A 77 1.44 -11.45 -32.44
C TRP A 77 1.71 -10.38 -31.37
N PRO A 78 1.74 -9.07 -31.68
CA PRO A 78 1.89 -8.03 -30.67
C PRO A 78 0.75 -8.01 -29.65
N VAL A 79 -0.50 -8.26 -30.09
CA VAL A 79 -1.66 -8.30 -29.19
C VAL A 79 -1.59 -9.45 -28.21
N VAL A 80 -1.21 -10.64 -28.67
CA VAL A 80 -1.03 -11.84 -27.82
C VAL A 80 0.09 -11.60 -26.81
N VAL A 81 1.25 -11.11 -27.25
CA VAL A 81 2.38 -10.82 -26.36
C VAL A 81 2.00 -9.76 -25.33
N LEU A 82 1.37 -8.68 -25.74
CA LEU A 82 0.92 -7.62 -24.83
C LEU A 82 -0.10 -8.16 -23.81
N SER A 83 -1.05 -8.98 -24.26
CA SER A 83 -2.05 -9.59 -23.38
C SER A 83 -1.40 -10.50 -22.33
N ILE A 84 -0.44 -11.34 -22.74
CA ILE A 84 0.31 -12.21 -21.83
C ILE A 84 1.09 -11.36 -20.81
N LEU A 85 1.78 -10.29 -21.26
CA LEU A 85 2.53 -9.41 -20.38
C LEU A 85 1.63 -8.67 -19.37
N LEU A 86 0.45 -8.22 -19.79
CA LEU A 86 -0.52 -7.55 -18.92
C LEU A 86 -1.08 -8.52 -17.87
N VAL A 87 -1.51 -9.72 -18.30
CA VAL A 87 -2.04 -10.74 -17.39
C VAL A 87 -0.96 -11.18 -16.40
N PHE A 88 0.23 -11.49 -16.91
CA PHE A 88 1.36 -11.88 -16.07
C PHE A 88 1.75 -10.78 -15.08
N GLY A 89 1.87 -9.53 -15.54
CA GLY A 89 2.19 -8.39 -14.68
C GLY A 89 1.14 -8.16 -13.58
N TYR A 90 -0.14 -8.34 -13.90
CA TYR A 90 -1.24 -8.24 -12.94
C TYR A 90 -1.14 -9.31 -11.84
N PHE A 91 -1.01 -10.59 -12.22
CA PHE A 91 -0.88 -11.69 -11.25
C PHE A 91 0.39 -11.54 -10.42
N PHE A 92 1.52 -11.19 -11.07
CA PHE A 92 2.78 -10.99 -10.38
C PHE A 92 2.71 -9.85 -9.37
N SER A 93 2.13 -8.70 -9.74
CA SER A 93 1.93 -7.57 -8.84
C SER A 93 1.09 -7.97 -7.62
N THR A 94 0.07 -8.79 -7.80
CA THR A 94 -0.78 -9.30 -6.72
C THR A 94 0.02 -10.16 -5.74
N ILE A 95 0.82 -11.10 -6.25
CA ILE A 95 1.68 -11.97 -5.43
C ILE A 95 2.74 -11.14 -4.69
N ALA A 96 3.37 -10.19 -5.38
CA ALA A 96 4.37 -9.30 -4.81
C ALA A 96 3.80 -8.48 -3.64
N ASN A 97 2.57 -7.98 -3.76
CA ASN A 97 1.89 -7.27 -2.69
C ASN A 97 1.60 -8.18 -1.48
N TRP A 98 1.22 -9.43 -1.71
CA TRP A 98 1.01 -10.39 -0.61
C TRP A 98 2.30 -10.71 0.14
N ILE A 99 3.41 -10.85 -0.58
CA ILE A 99 4.73 -11.05 0.03
C ILE A 99 5.16 -9.81 0.82
N ALA A 100 4.90 -8.61 0.31
CA ALA A 100 5.28 -7.36 0.96
C ALA A 100 4.45 -7.01 2.21
N ALA A 101 3.19 -7.49 2.29
CA ALA A 101 2.27 -7.14 3.36
C ALA A 101 2.81 -7.39 4.79
N PRO A 102 3.37 -8.58 5.15
CA PRO A 102 3.91 -8.82 6.48
C PRO A 102 5.11 -7.91 6.80
N PHE A 103 5.93 -7.57 5.79
CA PHE A 103 7.06 -6.67 6.01
C PHE A 103 6.63 -5.24 6.35
N SER A 104 5.47 -4.81 5.86
CA SER A 104 4.89 -3.50 6.15
C SER A 104 4.48 -3.36 7.62
N GLY A 105 3.85 -4.39 8.19
CA GLY A 105 3.52 -4.45 9.61
C GLY A 105 4.77 -4.48 10.50
N LEU A 106 5.75 -5.32 10.14
CA LEU A 106 7.04 -5.40 10.84
C LEU A 106 7.83 -4.09 10.76
N LEU A 107 7.79 -3.38 9.62
CA LEU A 107 8.41 -2.06 9.48
C LEU A 107 7.82 -1.07 10.48
N ALA A 108 6.48 -1.00 10.59
CA ALA A 108 5.81 -0.12 11.54
C ALA A 108 6.17 -0.47 12.98
N GLU A 109 6.16 -1.76 13.34
CA GLU A 109 6.47 -2.25 14.68
C GLU A 109 7.92 -1.95 15.09
N GLN A 110 8.89 -2.25 14.22
CA GLN A 110 10.31 -1.99 14.50
C GLN A 110 10.63 -0.49 14.57
N LEU A 111 9.94 0.31 13.75
CA LEU A 111 10.11 1.76 13.82
C LEU A 111 9.50 2.31 15.11
N GLU A 112 8.32 1.86 15.51
CA GLU A 112 7.71 2.26 16.79
C GLU A 112 8.62 1.91 17.97
N ALA A 113 9.11 0.67 18.02
CA ALA A 113 10.07 0.23 19.05
C ALA A 113 11.30 1.14 19.12
N ARG A 114 11.82 1.55 17.96
CA ARG A 114 12.96 2.45 17.90
C ARG A 114 12.66 3.88 18.35
N LEU A 115 11.47 4.39 18.06
CA LEU A 115 11.05 5.75 18.44
C LEU A 115 10.67 5.85 19.91
N THR A 116 10.19 4.79 20.52
CA THR A 116 9.65 4.79 21.88
C THR A 116 10.54 4.07 22.91
N GLY A 117 11.46 3.22 22.44
CA GLY A 117 12.20 2.29 23.30
C GLY A 117 11.38 1.11 23.82
N ALA A 118 10.13 0.99 23.39
CA ALA A 118 9.25 -0.11 23.78
C ALA A 118 9.69 -1.43 23.13
N THR A 119 9.48 -2.55 23.80
CA THR A 119 9.79 -3.87 23.25
C THR A 119 8.52 -4.45 22.63
N PRO A 120 8.49 -4.66 21.30
CA PRO A 120 7.36 -5.33 20.67
C PRO A 120 7.24 -6.78 21.19
N PRO A 121 6.03 -7.33 21.24
CA PRO A 121 5.85 -8.72 21.60
C PRO A 121 6.56 -9.62 20.58
N ASP A 122 7.34 -10.59 21.05
CA ASP A 122 7.98 -11.57 20.17
C ASP A 122 6.91 -12.51 19.61
N VAL A 123 6.34 -12.13 18.49
CA VAL A 123 5.34 -12.92 17.77
C VAL A 123 6.08 -13.72 16.70
N GLY A 124 6.52 -14.94 17.08
CA GLY A 124 7.13 -15.86 16.12
C GLY A 124 6.25 -16.10 14.89
N VAL A 125 6.82 -16.71 13.83
CA VAL A 125 6.11 -16.99 12.55
C VAL A 125 4.74 -17.65 12.78
N PHE A 126 4.62 -18.50 13.78
CA PHE A 126 3.36 -19.16 14.14
C PHE A 126 2.28 -18.18 14.62
N GLY A 127 2.67 -17.14 15.35
CA GLY A 127 1.75 -16.07 15.79
C GLY A 127 1.22 -15.24 14.63
N ILE A 128 2.08 -14.94 13.64
CA ILE A 128 1.67 -14.25 12.39
C ILE A 128 0.64 -15.08 11.63
N MET A 129 0.85 -16.39 11.49
CA MET A 129 -0.11 -17.29 10.84
C MET A 129 -1.46 -17.32 11.55
N LYS A 130 -1.47 -17.30 12.89
CA LYS A 130 -2.71 -17.25 13.69
C LYS A 130 -3.47 -15.94 13.52
N ASP A 131 -2.79 -14.86 13.22
CA ASP A 131 -3.40 -13.53 13.01
C ASP A 131 -3.96 -13.32 11.58
N ILE A 132 -3.64 -14.20 10.60
CA ILE A 132 -4.11 -14.10 9.23
C ILE A 132 -5.64 -13.92 9.12
N PRO A 133 -6.51 -14.72 9.79
CA PRO A 133 -7.96 -14.54 9.69
C PRO A 133 -8.41 -13.16 10.16
N ARG A 134 -7.80 -12.61 11.22
CA ARG A 134 -8.08 -11.28 11.74
C ARG A 134 -7.66 -10.19 10.74
N ILE A 135 -6.48 -10.33 10.15
CA ILE A 135 -5.99 -9.41 9.11
C ILE A 135 -6.93 -9.42 7.90
N MET A 136 -7.34 -10.60 7.44
CA MET A 136 -8.30 -10.74 6.34
C MET A 136 -9.65 -10.09 6.67
N GLN A 137 -10.18 -10.32 7.87
CA GLN A 137 -11.42 -9.67 8.32
C GLN A 137 -11.27 -8.14 8.30
N ARG A 138 -10.11 -7.62 8.69
CA ARG A 138 -9.82 -6.18 8.68
C ARG A 138 -9.78 -5.63 7.26
N GLU A 139 -9.16 -6.33 6.33
CA GLU A 139 -9.17 -5.96 4.91
C GLU A 139 -10.60 -5.92 4.33
N TRP A 140 -11.44 -6.91 4.67
CA TRP A 140 -12.85 -6.91 4.29
C TRP A 140 -13.63 -5.72 4.89
N GLN A 141 -13.37 -5.35 6.13
CA GLN A 141 -13.97 -4.16 6.75
C GLN A 141 -13.56 -2.87 6.03
N LYS A 142 -12.29 -2.75 5.63
CA LYS A 142 -11.81 -1.62 4.82
C LYS A 142 -12.51 -1.59 3.46
N LEU A 143 -12.57 -2.71 2.78
CA LEU A 143 -13.21 -2.82 1.47
C LEU A 143 -14.72 -2.51 1.54
N ALA A 144 -15.44 -3.09 2.50
CA ALA A 144 -16.86 -2.84 2.73
C ALA A 144 -17.17 -1.36 3.05
N TRP A 145 -16.23 -0.66 3.67
CA TRP A 145 -16.36 0.76 3.93
C TRP A 145 -16.01 1.62 2.72
N TYR A 146 -14.98 1.21 1.95
CA TYR A 146 -14.48 1.91 0.77
C TYR A 146 -15.41 1.80 -0.43
N LEU A 147 -15.80 0.57 -0.79
CA LEU A 147 -16.43 0.24 -2.07
C LEU A 147 -17.74 1.01 -2.33
N PRO A 148 -18.70 1.09 -1.38
CA PRO A 148 -19.94 1.84 -1.63
C PRO A 148 -19.68 3.33 -1.93
N ARG A 149 -18.70 3.93 -1.26
CA ARG A 149 -18.34 5.35 -1.44
C ARG A 149 -17.62 5.57 -2.77
N ALA A 150 -16.74 4.66 -3.15
CA ALA A 150 -16.09 4.69 -4.46
C ALA A 150 -17.11 4.59 -5.60
N ILE A 151 -18.11 3.68 -5.48
CA ILE A 151 -19.18 3.54 -6.48
C ILE A 151 -19.98 4.83 -6.60
N VAL A 152 -20.39 5.44 -5.49
CA VAL A 152 -21.13 6.71 -5.51
C VAL A 152 -20.31 7.80 -6.20
N LEU A 153 -19.01 7.91 -5.89
CA LEU A 153 -18.14 8.89 -6.54
C LEU A 153 -17.94 8.61 -8.03
N LEU A 154 -17.83 7.34 -8.43
CA LEU A 154 -17.76 6.94 -9.83
C LEU A 154 -19.03 7.31 -10.59
N LEU A 155 -20.19 7.16 -9.98
CA LEU A 155 -21.46 7.57 -10.61
C LEU A 155 -21.53 9.06 -10.88
N LEU A 156 -20.84 9.91 -10.09
CA LEU A 156 -20.79 11.36 -10.35
C LEU A 156 -20.09 11.69 -11.68
N TYR A 157 -19.20 10.83 -12.18
CA TYR A 157 -18.53 11.05 -13.47
C TYR A 157 -19.49 10.98 -14.66
N PHE A 158 -20.64 10.32 -14.51
CA PHE A 158 -21.66 10.23 -15.56
C PHE A 158 -22.59 11.46 -15.62
N ILE A 159 -22.49 12.39 -14.65
CA ILE A 159 -23.29 13.61 -14.64
C ILE A 159 -22.56 14.69 -15.46
N PRO A 160 -23.15 15.17 -16.60
CA PRO A 160 -22.53 16.22 -17.41
C PRO A 160 -22.23 17.49 -16.58
N GLY A 161 -21.06 18.05 -16.77
CA GLY A 161 -20.58 19.22 -16.02
C GLY A 161 -19.98 18.86 -14.65
N VAL A 162 -20.63 18.05 -13.84
CA VAL A 162 -20.13 17.62 -12.54
C VAL A 162 -18.97 16.63 -12.69
N GLY A 163 -19.10 15.69 -13.63
CA GLY A 163 -18.09 14.65 -13.88
C GLY A 163 -16.71 15.18 -14.24
N GLN A 164 -16.65 16.30 -14.97
CA GLN A 164 -15.41 16.89 -15.42
C GLN A 164 -14.81 17.90 -14.42
N THR A 165 -15.59 18.45 -13.50
CA THR A 165 -15.18 19.52 -12.60
C THR A 165 -15.08 19.07 -11.15
N VAL A 166 -16.19 18.64 -10.57
CA VAL A 166 -16.30 18.31 -9.13
C VAL A 166 -15.84 16.89 -8.82
N ALA A 167 -16.21 15.93 -9.68
CA ALA A 167 -15.93 14.52 -9.42
C ALA A 167 -14.42 14.20 -9.27
N PRO A 168 -13.49 14.73 -10.10
CA PRO A 168 -12.05 14.51 -9.92
C PRO A 168 -11.53 15.05 -8.60
N VAL A 169 -12.02 16.23 -8.15
CA VAL A 169 -11.61 16.81 -6.86
C VAL A 169 -12.09 15.95 -5.70
N LEU A 170 -13.34 15.54 -5.73
CA LEU A 170 -13.90 14.64 -4.69
C LEU A 170 -13.18 13.28 -4.69
N TRP A 171 -12.86 12.75 -5.87
CA TRP A 171 -12.09 11.51 -5.98
C TRP A 171 -10.70 11.64 -5.38
N PHE A 172 -10.00 12.76 -5.65
CA PHE A 172 -8.69 13.03 -5.05
C PHE A 172 -8.77 13.13 -3.52
N LEU A 173 -9.74 13.87 -2.99
CA LEU A 173 -9.93 13.99 -1.54
C LEU A 173 -10.30 12.65 -0.89
N PHE A 174 -11.12 11.86 -1.56
CA PHE A 174 -11.47 10.51 -1.11
C PHE A 174 -10.24 9.60 -1.11
N SER A 175 -9.45 9.60 -2.19
CA SER A 175 -8.21 8.82 -2.30
C SER A 175 -7.20 9.23 -1.23
N ALA A 176 -7.04 10.53 -0.98
CA ALA A 176 -6.20 11.04 0.09
C ALA A 176 -6.63 10.50 1.46
N TRP A 177 -7.93 10.55 1.76
CA TRP A 177 -8.45 10.01 3.01
C TRP A 177 -8.24 8.50 3.12
N MET A 178 -8.43 7.75 2.03
CA MET A 178 -8.23 6.31 2.00
C MET A 178 -6.77 5.92 2.19
N LEU A 179 -5.83 6.65 1.58
CA LEU A 179 -4.39 6.42 1.78
C LEU A 179 -3.96 6.73 3.21
N ALA A 180 -4.50 7.79 3.83
CA ALA A 180 -4.28 8.04 5.26
C ALA A 180 -4.77 6.86 6.12
N ILE A 181 -5.97 6.36 5.88
CA ILE A 181 -6.51 5.16 6.55
C ILE A 181 -5.57 3.96 6.31
N GLN A 182 -5.19 3.69 5.08
CA GLN A 182 -4.40 2.53 4.70
C GLN A 182 -3.04 2.49 5.40
N TYR A 183 -2.32 3.61 5.43
CA TYR A 183 -0.98 3.63 6.02
C TYR A 183 -1.00 3.77 7.54
N CYS A 184 -1.95 4.50 8.11
CA CYS A 184 -2.15 4.52 9.56
C CYS A 184 -2.65 3.17 10.11
N ASP A 185 -3.25 2.34 9.27
CA ASP A 185 -3.74 1.03 9.67
C ASP A 185 -2.63 0.13 10.23
N TYR A 186 -1.43 0.17 9.70
CA TYR A 186 -0.33 -0.69 10.15
C TYR A 186 0.00 -0.55 11.65
N PRO A 187 0.30 0.63 12.19
CA PRO A 187 0.56 0.76 13.63
C PRO A 187 -0.68 0.49 14.48
N PHE A 188 -1.89 0.87 14.03
CA PHE A 188 -3.11 0.53 14.75
C PHE A 188 -3.39 -0.96 14.78
N ASP A 189 -3.13 -1.69 13.69
CA ASP A 189 -3.33 -3.13 13.60
C ASP A 189 -2.31 -3.92 14.43
N ASN A 190 -1.06 -3.47 14.50
CA ASN A 190 -0.05 -4.06 15.38
C ASN A 190 -0.50 -4.03 16.85
N HIS A 191 -1.25 -3.01 17.25
CA HIS A 191 -1.87 -2.91 18.57
C HIS A 191 -3.29 -3.51 18.67
N LYS A 192 -3.76 -4.18 17.62
CA LYS A 192 -5.08 -4.85 17.55
C LYS A 192 -6.26 -3.88 17.79
N VAL A 193 -6.08 -2.60 17.50
CA VAL A 193 -7.13 -1.58 17.65
C VAL A 193 -8.23 -1.82 16.61
N PRO A 194 -9.52 -1.90 17.01
CA PRO A 194 -10.62 -2.13 16.07
C PRO A 194 -10.67 -1.07 14.98
N PHE A 195 -11.03 -1.48 13.76
CA PHE A 195 -11.09 -0.58 12.59
C PHE A 195 -12.01 0.64 12.80
N LYS A 196 -13.14 0.46 13.50
CA LYS A 196 -14.06 1.56 13.84
C LYS A 196 -13.37 2.59 14.74
N THR A 197 -12.72 2.15 15.81
CA THR A 197 -11.98 3.01 16.77
C THR A 197 -10.86 3.76 16.09
N MET A 198 -10.08 3.10 15.21
CA MET A 198 -9.05 3.75 14.42
C MET A 198 -9.64 4.88 13.57
N ARG A 199 -10.74 4.65 12.84
CA ARG A 199 -11.37 5.68 12.01
C ARG A 199 -11.86 6.88 12.83
N GLU A 200 -12.39 6.63 14.02
CA GLU A 200 -12.81 7.70 14.95
C GLU A 200 -11.60 8.50 15.42
N ALA A 201 -10.49 7.83 15.77
CA ALA A 201 -9.24 8.48 16.14
C ALA A 201 -8.68 9.32 14.98
N LEU A 202 -8.66 8.82 13.74
CA LEU A 202 -8.22 9.57 12.56
C LEU A 202 -9.13 10.78 12.27
N ARG A 203 -10.45 10.64 12.48
CA ARG A 203 -11.42 11.74 12.30
C ARG A 203 -11.20 12.88 13.28
N SER A 204 -10.78 12.60 14.51
CA SER A 204 -10.49 13.64 15.51
C SER A 204 -9.35 14.60 15.08
N ARG A 205 -8.52 14.16 14.12
CA ARG A 205 -7.41 14.93 13.54
C ARG A 205 -7.49 14.96 12.02
N LYS A 206 -8.70 15.18 11.49
CA LYS A 206 -9.02 15.05 10.06
C LYS A 206 -8.08 15.85 9.16
N VAL A 207 -7.79 17.09 9.49
CA VAL A 207 -6.94 17.97 8.65
C VAL A 207 -5.53 17.41 8.52
N MET A 208 -4.93 16.98 9.63
CA MET A 208 -3.60 16.39 9.65
C MET A 208 -3.53 15.11 8.80
N ASN A 209 -4.50 14.20 8.98
CA ASN A 209 -4.56 12.96 8.22
C ASN A 209 -4.84 13.20 6.73
N MET A 210 -5.68 14.19 6.39
CA MET A 210 -5.93 14.59 5.00
C MET A 210 -4.68 15.15 4.33
N GLN A 211 -3.92 16.01 5.00
CA GLN A 211 -2.65 16.53 4.48
C GLN A 211 -1.65 15.40 4.21
N PHE A 212 -1.52 14.47 5.16
CA PHE A 212 -0.66 13.29 5.02
C PHE A 212 -1.07 12.42 3.83
N GLY A 213 -2.35 12.08 3.73
CA GLY A 213 -2.87 11.25 2.65
C GLY A 213 -2.84 11.95 1.28
N ALA A 214 -3.06 13.27 1.23
CA ALA A 214 -2.97 14.04 -0.01
C ALA A 214 -1.55 14.04 -0.59
N LEU A 215 -0.54 14.26 0.25
CA LEU A 215 0.86 14.15 -0.18
C LEU A 215 1.18 12.72 -0.64
N THR A 216 0.78 11.73 0.14
CA THR A 216 0.96 10.33 -0.24
C THR A 216 0.32 10.05 -1.60
N SER A 217 -0.92 10.53 -1.84
CA SER A 217 -1.62 10.38 -3.10
C SER A 217 -0.87 11.03 -4.27
N LEU A 218 -0.39 12.24 -4.09
CA LEU A 218 0.36 12.95 -5.14
C LEU A 218 1.65 12.22 -5.50
N PHE A 219 2.40 11.76 -4.50
CA PHE A 219 3.66 11.07 -4.75
C PHE A 219 3.48 9.66 -5.33
N THR A 220 2.38 8.96 -5.01
CA THR A 220 2.06 7.66 -5.63
C THR A 220 1.73 7.77 -7.11
N MET A 221 1.34 8.95 -7.61
CA MET A 221 1.08 9.17 -9.04
C MET A 221 2.37 9.17 -9.88
N ILE A 222 3.53 9.33 -9.25
CA ILE A 222 4.84 9.32 -9.93
C ILE A 222 5.39 7.88 -9.88
N PRO A 223 5.50 7.16 -11.02
CA PRO A 223 5.81 5.72 -11.01
C PRO A 223 7.10 5.34 -10.28
N VAL A 224 8.16 6.12 -10.45
CA VAL A 224 9.45 5.86 -9.78
C VAL A 224 9.34 6.06 -8.27
N LEU A 225 8.64 7.11 -7.84
CA LEU A 225 8.44 7.39 -6.41
C LEU A 225 7.49 6.41 -5.77
N ASN A 226 6.52 5.87 -6.51
CA ASN A 226 5.57 4.88 -6.01
C ASN A 226 6.26 3.63 -5.43
N LEU A 227 7.42 3.25 -5.95
CA LEU A 227 8.20 2.12 -5.41
C LEU A 227 8.67 2.36 -3.96
N VAL A 228 8.95 3.61 -3.61
CA VAL A 228 9.50 4.00 -2.31
C VAL A 228 8.45 4.63 -1.40
N ILE A 229 7.35 5.13 -1.96
CA ILE A 229 6.35 5.86 -1.20
C ILE A 229 5.66 4.98 -0.14
N LEU A 230 5.49 3.68 -0.40
CA LEU A 230 4.90 2.73 0.54
C LEU A 230 5.67 2.71 1.87
N PRO A 231 6.98 2.40 1.92
CA PRO A 231 7.73 2.42 3.17
C PRO A 231 7.84 3.83 3.77
N VAL A 232 7.93 4.87 2.97
CA VAL A 232 7.93 6.26 3.44
C VAL A 232 6.64 6.59 4.18
N ALA A 233 5.50 6.25 3.59
CA ALA A 233 4.19 6.51 4.19
C ALA A 233 3.96 5.68 5.46
N ILE A 234 4.41 4.41 5.50
CA ILE A 234 4.37 3.61 6.72
C ILE A 234 5.21 4.25 7.83
N CYS A 235 6.43 4.67 7.53
CA CYS A 235 7.28 5.35 8.52
C CYS A 235 6.67 6.67 9.01
N GLY A 236 6.10 7.47 8.11
CA GLY A 236 5.41 8.71 8.47
C GLY A 236 4.17 8.47 9.31
N ALA A 237 3.36 7.49 8.95
CA ALA A 237 2.17 7.09 9.71
C ALA A 237 2.53 6.53 11.08
N THR A 238 3.63 5.78 11.20
CA THR A 238 4.13 5.27 12.48
C THR A 238 4.61 6.41 13.39
N ALA A 239 5.32 7.40 12.85
CA ALA A 239 5.70 8.59 13.61
C ALA A 239 4.46 9.37 14.10
N MET A 240 3.46 9.50 13.23
CA MET A 240 2.18 10.12 13.59
C MET A 240 1.40 9.31 14.64
N TRP A 241 1.45 7.99 14.57
CA TRP A 241 0.93 7.10 15.60
C TRP A 241 1.58 7.36 16.96
N VAL A 242 2.91 7.35 17.02
CA VAL A 242 3.66 7.55 18.25
C VAL A 242 3.32 8.88 18.91
N ASP A 243 3.29 9.97 18.12
CA ASP A 243 3.08 11.32 18.66
C ASP A 243 1.61 11.62 19.01
N CYS A 244 0.65 10.98 18.33
CA CYS A 244 -0.74 11.43 18.36
C CYS A 244 -1.76 10.42 18.90
N TYR A 245 -1.48 9.13 18.81
CA TYR A 245 -2.49 8.09 19.06
C TYR A 245 -2.05 7.04 20.08
N ARG A 246 -0.75 6.80 20.18
CA ARG A 246 -0.17 5.71 20.96
C ARG A 246 -0.60 5.75 22.43
N ASP A 247 -0.57 6.88 23.09
CA ASP A 247 -0.89 7.01 24.52
C ASP A 247 -2.28 6.51 24.89
N ARG A 248 -3.22 6.59 23.93
CA ARG A 248 -4.62 6.20 24.12
C ARG A 248 -4.96 4.80 23.67
N HIS A 249 -4.16 4.24 22.77
CA HIS A 249 -4.55 3.02 22.04
C HIS A 249 -3.50 1.91 22.07
N ALA A 250 -2.29 2.16 22.57
CA ALA A 250 -1.24 1.14 22.59
C ALA A 250 -1.59 -0.04 23.50
N SER A 251 -1.39 -1.26 23.00
CA SER A 251 -1.55 -2.50 23.75
C SER A 251 -0.27 -2.95 24.44
N TRP A 252 0.89 -2.48 23.99
CA TRP A 252 2.21 -2.71 24.62
C TRP A 252 2.95 -1.37 24.76
N LYS A 253 3.73 -1.26 25.82
CA LYS A 253 4.41 -0.01 26.21
C LYS A 253 5.91 -0.17 26.15
#